data_649952d272084119c66ac1f5d68dde91
#
_entry.id   649952d272084119c66ac1f5d68dde91
#
_cell.length_a   1.000
_cell.length_b   1.000
_cell.length_c   1.000
_cell.angle_alpha   90.00
_cell.angle_beta   90.00
_cell.angle_gamma   90.00
#
_symmetry.space_group_name_H-M   'P 1'
#
loop_
_entity.id
_entity.type
_entity.pdbx_description
1 polymer ?
#
loop_
_entity_poly.entity_id
_entity_poly.type
_entity_poly.pdbx_seq_one_letter_code
_entity_poly.pdbx_strand_id
1 'polypeptide(L)'
;MSQTLQIVVPMAGRGSRFANAGYTTPKPLIPVGGRPMIQWVIENIRSQRPHQFTFICLAEHLEKYPEVPAELKRICPGCNIVPVNAVTEGAACTVLLAKNIINSADPLMIANSDQIVDLQMDDYLAAGDAPGVGGLIMTFWADHPKWSYCRMRPDHTVSEVVEKQVVSNEATVGIYNFRHGRDYVRAAEMMIAKNLRVNGEFYVAPTYNQLIEEGAKVITVKTGVERNGMYGLGIPEDLDFFQTTEYYRRRAK
;
A
#
# COMPACT_ATOMS: atom_id res chain seq x y z
N MET A 1 5.35 24.25 -11.16
CA MET A 1 5.42 22.88 -11.75
C MET A 1 4.36 22.06 -11.08
N SER A 2 3.58 21.25 -11.81
CA SER A 2 2.64 20.32 -11.21
C SER A 2 3.41 19.26 -10.43
N GLN A 3 2.99 18.97 -9.19
CA GLN A 3 3.59 17.89 -8.38
C GLN A 3 3.28 16.54 -9.04
N THR A 4 4.25 15.61 -8.99
CA THR A 4 4.08 14.23 -9.50
C THR A 4 3.83 13.29 -8.33
N LEU A 5 2.68 12.61 -8.29
CA LEU A 5 2.38 11.62 -7.27
C LEU A 5 3.36 10.43 -7.38
N GLN A 6 4.18 10.23 -6.38
CA GLN A 6 5.04 9.06 -6.28
C GLN A 6 4.23 7.90 -5.71
N ILE A 7 4.08 6.81 -6.48
CA ILE A 7 3.35 5.60 -6.04
C ILE A 7 4.35 4.49 -5.81
N VAL A 8 4.54 4.10 -4.55
CA VAL A 8 5.48 3.04 -4.17
C VAL A 8 4.72 1.77 -3.81
N VAL A 9 5.10 0.68 -4.46
CA VAL A 9 4.53 -0.65 -4.20
C VAL A 9 5.64 -1.57 -3.71
N PRO A 10 5.74 -1.80 -2.38
CA PRO A 10 6.71 -2.74 -1.82
C PRO A 10 6.28 -4.18 -2.15
N MET A 11 7.10 -4.88 -2.91
CA MET A 11 6.87 -6.25 -3.37
C MET A 11 8.03 -7.18 -2.98
N ALA A 12 8.79 -6.84 -1.94
CA ALA A 12 9.97 -7.61 -1.50
C ALA A 12 9.62 -8.77 -0.55
N GLY A 13 8.36 -9.16 -0.45
CA GLY A 13 7.92 -10.34 0.29
C GLY A 13 8.09 -11.63 -0.52
N ARG A 14 8.29 -12.77 0.17
CA ARG A 14 8.52 -14.08 -0.48
C ARG A 14 7.28 -14.74 -1.07
N GLY A 15 6.08 -14.21 -0.81
CA GLY A 15 4.84 -14.81 -1.32
C GLY A 15 4.54 -16.22 -0.78
N SER A 16 5.05 -16.55 0.41
CA SER A 16 5.07 -17.92 0.98
C SER A 16 3.69 -18.57 1.08
N ARG A 17 2.63 -17.80 1.29
CA ARG A 17 1.25 -18.34 1.41
C ARG A 17 0.81 -19.02 0.11
N PHE A 18 1.09 -18.42 -1.05
CA PHE A 18 0.81 -19.02 -2.35
C PHE A 18 1.75 -20.19 -2.66
N ALA A 19 3.05 -20.04 -2.36
CA ALA A 19 4.01 -21.12 -2.55
C ALA A 19 3.64 -22.35 -1.72
N ASN A 20 3.23 -22.19 -0.46
CA ASN A 20 2.76 -23.28 0.41
C ASN A 20 1.45 -23.92 -0.09
N ALA A 21 0.64 -23.17 -0.84
CA ALA A 21 -0.57 -23.69 -1.50
C ALA A 21 -0.28 -24.32 -2.88
N GLY A 22 1.00 -24.51 -3.25
CA GLY A 22 1.40 -25.19 -4.48
C GLY A 22 1.51 -24.30 -5.72
N TYR A 23 1.40 -23.00 -5.59
CA TYR A 23 1.60 -22.06 -6.71
C TYR A 23 3.09 -21.98 -7.06
N THR A 24 3.41 -22.22 -8.32
CA THR A 24 4.79 -22.10 -8.86
C THR A 24 5.05 -20.73 -9.48
N THR A 25 3.98 -20.03 -9.86
CA THR A 25 4.03 -18.67 -10.41
C THR A 25 4.32 -17.68 -9.30
N PRO A 26 5.27 -16.73 -9.47
CA PRO A 26 5.51 -15.69 -8.47
C PRO A 26 4.24 -14.85 -8.24
N LYS A 27 3.96 -14.51 -6.98
CA LYS A 27 2.71 -13.86 -6.55
C LYS A 27 2.25 -12.72 -7.45
N PRO A 28 3.09 -11.77 -7.89
CA PRO A 28 2.65 -10.67 -8.74
C PRO A 28 2.07 -11.12 -10.09
N LEU A 29 2.50 -12.27 -10.58
CA LEU A 29 2.13 -12.81 -11.89
C LEU A 29 1.03 -13.88 -11.81
N ILE A 30 0.53 -14.23 -10.62
CA ILE A 30 -0.59 -15.16 -10.48
C ILE A 30 -1.76 -14.64 -11.31
N PRO A 31 -2.31 -15.47 -12.23
CA PRO A 31 -3.37 -15.02 -13.12
C PRO A 31 -4.70 -14.84 -12.36
N VAL A 32 -5.32 -13.71 -12.57
CA VAL A 32 -6.66 -13.35 -12.07
C VAL A 32 -7.50 -13.00 -13.29
N GLY A 33 -8.35 -13.91 -13.74
CA GLY A 33 -9.12 -13.73 -14.96
C GLY A 33 -8.26 -13.49 -16.21
N GLY A 34 -7.12 -14.20 -16.32
CA GLY A 34 -6.20 -14.09 -17.47
C GLY A 34 -5.26 -12.89 -17.43
N ARG A 35 -5.35 -12.01 -16.41
CA ARG A 35 -4.44 -10.87 -16.20
C ARG A 35 -3.60 -11.10 -14.94
N PRO A 36 -2.32 -10.70 -14.88
CA PRO A 36 -1.50 -10.79 -13.67
C PRO A 36 -2.15 -10.06 -12.49
N MET A 37 -2.04 -10.61 -11.27
CA MET A 37 -2.53 -9.98 -10.04
C MET A 37 -2.06 -8.54 -9.91
N ILE A 38 -0.77 -8.28 -10.17
CA ILE A 38 -0.21 -6.93 -10.05
C ILE A 38 -0.82 -5.95 -11.06
N GLN A 39 -1.30 -6.41 -12.22
CA GLN A 39 -1.99 -5.53 -13.17
C GLN A 39 -3.30 -5.01 -12.58
N TRP A 40 -4.07 -5.86 -11.92
CA TRP A 40 -5.29 -5.46 -11.22
C TRP A 40 -5.01 -4.38 -10.16
N VAL A 41 -3.95 -4.58 -9.38
CA VAL A 41 -3.56 -3.62 -8.35
C VAL A 41 -3.14 -2.29 -8.96
N ILE A 42 -2.26 -2.30 -9.97
CA ILE A 42 -1.79 -1.09 -10.65
C ILE A 42 -2.95 -0.30 -11.26
N GLU A 43 -3.87 -0.98 -11.97
CA GLU A 43 -5.04 -0.35 -12.57
C GLU A 43 -5.98 0.24 -11.51
N ASN A 44 -6.10 -0.41 -10.35
CA ASN A 44 -6.95 0.03 -9.25
C ASN A 44 -6.42 1.29 -8.53
N ILE A 45 -5.09 1.37 -8.33
CA ILE A 45 -4.47 2.50 -7.63
C ILE A 45 -3.97 3.61 -8.58
N ARG A 46 -4.13 3.44 -9.89
CA ARG A 46 -3.72 4.43 -10.88
C ARG A 46 -4.57 5.69 -10.78
N SER A 47 -3.91 6.85 -10.73
CA SER A 47 -4.54 8.17 -10.75
C SER A 47 -4.49 8.78 -12.16
N GLN A 48 -5.41 9.69 -12.48
CA GLN A 48 -5.32 10.54 -13.67
C GLN A 48 -4.34 11.70 -13.48
N ARG A 49 -3.92 11.99 -12.24
CA ARG A 49 -2.88 12.97 -11.95
C ARG A 49 -1.54 12.52 -12.53
N PRO A 50 -0.60 13.43 -12.82
CA PRO A 50 0.78 13.06 -13.11
C PRO A 50 1.31 12.16 -11.99
N HIS A 51 1.77 10.95 -12.34
CA HIS A 51 2.22 9.97 -11.34
C HIS A 51 3.40 9.14 -11.87
N GLN A 52 4.20 8.62 -10.94
CA GLN A 52 5.33 7.75 -11.19
C GLN A 52 5.27 6.53 -10.29
N PHE A 53 5.26 5.34 -10.88
CA PHE A 53 5.33 4.09 -10.12
C PHE A 53 6.78 3.70 -9.78
N THR A 54 6.97 3.21 -8.57
CA THR A 54 8.21 2.59 -8.09
C THR A 54 7.88 1.25 -7.43
N PHE A 55 8.39 0.16 -7.98
CA PHE A 55 8.24 -1.19 -7.44
C PHE A 55 9.52 -1.60 -6.73
N ILE A 56 9.42 -2.08 -5.48
CA ILE A 56 10.56 -2.55 -4.70
C ILE A 56 10.49 -4.07 -4.62
N CYS A 57 11.43 -4.75 -5.24
CA CYS A 57 11.39 -6.20 -5.47
C CYS A 57 12.65 -6.88 -4.93
N LEU A 58 12.53 -8.13 -4.45
CA LEU A 58 13.70 -8.94 -4.14
C LEU A 58 14.54 -9.18 -5.41
N ALA A 59 15.84 -8.95 -5.35
CA ALA A 59 16.77 -9.17 -6.45
C ALA A 59 16.72 -10.63 -6.91
N GLU A 60 16.71 -11.58 -5.95
CA GLU A 60 16.54 -13.02 -6.24
C GLU A 60 15.29 -13.35 -7.05
N HIS A 61 14.18 -12.60 -6.81
CA HIS A 61 12.95 -12.78 -7.57
C HIS A 61 13.05 -12.21 -8.99
N LEU A 62 13.73 -11.07 -9.16
CA LEU A 62 13.93 -10.45 -10.47
C LEU A 62 14.84 -11.31 -11.35
N GLU A 63 15.84 -11.95 -10.78
CA GLU A 63 16.75 -12.87 -11.48
C GLU A 63 16.06 -14.20 -11.82
N LYS A 64 15.33 -14.78 -10.86
CA LYS A 64 14.65 -16.06 -11.03
C LYS A 64 13.45 -15.99 -11.97
N TYR A 65 12.76 -14.84 -12.00
CA TYR A 65 11.52 -14.60 -12.73
C TYR A 65 11.65 -13.33 -13.61
N PRO A 66 12.42 -13.37 -14.71
CA PRO A 66 12.66 -12.21 -15.58
C PRO A 66 11.37 -11.66 -16.21
N GLU A 67 10.31 -12.45 -16.25
CA GLU A 67 8.98 -12.03 -16.66
C GLU A 67 8.36 -11.00 -15.72
N VAL A 68 8.74 -10.95 -14.42
CA VAL A 68 8.22 -9.98 -13.47
C VAL A 68 8.60 -8.54 -13.87
N PRO A 69 9.88 -8.17 -14.03
CA PRO A 69 10.24 -6.83 -14.45
C PRO A 69 9.75 -6.51 -15.88
N ALA A 70 9.67 -7.49 -16.76
CA ALA A 70 9.15 -7.30 -18.12
C ALA A 70 7.66 -6.91 -18.07
N GLU A 71 6.87 -7.60 -17.26
CA GLU A 71 5.44 -7.34 -17.11
C GLU A 71 5.16 -5.99 -16.40
N LEU A 72 5.94 -5.66 -15.36
CA LEU A 72 5.83 -4.35 -14.71
C LEU A 72 6.07 -3.20 -15.69
N LYS A 73 7.11 -3.30 -16.54
CA LYS A 73 7.40 -2.30 -17.58
C LYS A 73 6.34 -2.25 -18.67
N ARG A 74 5.72 -3.39 -19.00
CA ARG A 74 4.61 -3.46 -19.97
C ARG A 74 3.36 -2.71 -19.45
N ILE A 75 3.01 -2.93 -18.17
CA ILE A 75 1.82 -2.35 -17.54
C ILE A 75 2.05 -0.87 -17.16
N CYS A 76 3.26 -0.56 -16.71
CA CYS A 76 3.69 0.77 -16.28
C CYS A 76 4.96 1.20 -17.03
N PRO A 77 4.86 1.64 -18.29
CA PRO A 77 6.01 2.18 -19.01
C PRO A 77 6.68 3.32 -18.23
N GLY A 78 8.00 3.26 -18.09
CA GLY A 78 8.77 4.26 -17.34
C GLY A 78 8.76 4.08 -15.81
N CYS A 79 8.18 3.00 -15.26
CA CYS A 79 8.26 2.75 -13.82
C CYS A 79 9.70 2.50 -13.35
N ASN A 80 9.96 2.85 -12.09
CA ASN A 80 11.20 2.48 -11.41
C ASN A 80 11.05 1.07 -10.82
N ILE A 81 12.11 0.26 -10.91
CA ILE A 81 12.21 -1.03 -10.23
C ILE A 81 13.46 -0.97 -9.36
N VAL A 82 13.27 -1.07 -8.04
CA VAL A 82 14.34 -1.01 -7.04
C VAL A 82 14.60 -2.43 -6.55
N PRO A 83 15.74 -3.06 -6.93
CA PRO A 83 16.10 -4.36 -6.42
C PRO A 83 16.59 -4.26 -4.97
N VAL A 84 16.23 -5.24 -4.14
CA VAL A 84 16.69 -5.36 -2.76
C VAL A 84 17.26 -6.75 -2.50
N ASN A 85 18.40 -6.83 -1.83
CA ASN A 85 19.16 -8.07 -1.70
C ASN A 85 18.63 -9.03 -0.63
N ALA A 86 17.78 -8.52 0.28
CA ALA A 86 17.21 -9.33 1.36
C ALA A 86 15.87 -8.76 1.83
N VAL A 87 15.06 -9.60 2.46
CA VAL A 87 13.87 -9.15 3.19
C VAL A 87 14.30 -8.21 4.31
N THR A 88 13.67 -7.05 4.39
CA THR A 88 13.95 -6.02 5.39
C THR A 88 13.23 -6.30 6.71
N GLU A 89 13.49 -5.48 7.71
CA GLU A 89 12.83 -5.55 9.04
C GLU A 89 11.38 -5.03 9.03
N GLY A 90 10.73 -5.00 7.87
CA GLY A 90 9.33 -4.64 7.69
C GLY A 90 9.11 -3.71 6.49
N ALA A 91 7.82 -3.50 6.17
CA ALA A 91 7.42 -2.75 4.97
C ALA A 91 7.91 -1.29 4.99
N ALA A 92 7.98 -0.65 6.16
CA ALA A 92 8.52 0.71 6.28
C ALA A 92 10.00 0.77 5.88
N CYS A 93 10.80 -0.20 6.32
CA CYS A 93 12.20 -0.30 5.90
C CYS A 93 12.33 -0.56 4.40
N THR A 94 11.46 -1.40 3.84
CA THR A 94 11.43 -1.67 2.40
C THR A 94 11.19 -0.39 1.61
N VAL A 95 10.19 0.41 1.98
CA VAL A 95 9.87 1.67 1.28
C VAL A 95 11.02 2.68 1.37
N LEU A 96 11.76 2.74 2.49
CA LEU A 96 12.94 3.60 2.64
C LEU A 96 14.07 3.28 1.66
N LEU A 97 14.11 2.09 1.07
CA LEU A 97 15.10 1.76 0.02
C LEU A 97 14.89 2.59 -1.26
N ALA A 98 13.68 3.14 -1.44
CA ALA A 98 13.40 4.12 -2.48
C ALA A 98 13.61 5.58 -2.03
N LYS A 99 14.27 5.84 -0.89
CA LYS A 99 14.45 7.17 -0.31
C LYS A 99 14.95 8.20 -1.32
N ASN A 100 15.92 7.84 -2.15
CA ASN A 100 16.48 8.75 -3.15
C ASN A 100 15.46 9.21 -4.22
N ILE A 101 14.36 8.47 -4.39
CA ILE A 101 13.27 8.79 -5.32
C ILE A 101 12.19 9.60 -4.62
N ILE A 102 11.81 9.19 -3.41
CA ILE A 102 10.62 9.70 -2.72
C ILE A 102 10.89 10.86 -1.74
N ASN A 103 12.15 11.11 -1.35
CA ASN A 103 12.49 12.17 -0.39
C ASN A 103 12.40 13.56 -1.02
N SER A 104 11.20 13.98 -1.37
CA SER A 104 10.92 15.24 -2.07
C SER A 104 9.69 15.94 -1.52
N ALA A 105 9.34 17.08 -2.11
CA ALA A 105 8.08 17.79 -1.86
C ALA A 105 6.89 17.20 -2.64
N ASP A 106 7.12 16.21 -3.48
CA ASP A 106 6.06 15.53 -4.22
C ASP A 106 5.19 14.68 -3.26
N PRO A 107 3.89 14.56 -3.54
CA PRO A 107 3.03 13.67 -2.77
C PRO A 107 3.43 12.21 -2.95
N LEU A 108 3.27 11.42 -1.89
CA LEU A 108 3.60 10.01 -1.86
C LEU A 108 2.36 9.16 -1.55
N MET A 109 2.13 8.13 -2.36
CA MET A 109 1.26 7.00 -2.06
C MET A 109 2.10 5.75 -1.85
N ILE A 110 1.87 5.04 -0.77
CA ILE A 110 2.39 3.68 -0.54
C ILE A 110 1.21 2.73 -0.62
N ALA A 111 1.28 1.71 -1.46
CA ALA A 111 0.19 0.75 -1.63
C ALA A 111 0.70 -0.69 -1.58
N ASN A 112 -0.04 -1.56 -0.90
CA ASN A 112 0.22 -3.00 -0.92
C ASN A 112 0.00 -3.57 -2.33
N SER A 113 0.69 -4.67 -2.64
CA SER A 113 0.68 -5.32 -3.96
C SER A 113 -0.44 -6.35 -4.16
N ASP A 114 -1.39 -6.44 -3.23
CA ASP A 114 -2.37 -7.53 -3.15
C ASP A 114 -3.73 -7.10 -2.60
N GLN A 115 -4.09 -5.83 -2.82
CA GLN A 115 -5.39 -5.31 -2.39
C GLN A 115 -6.06 -4.52 -3.51
N ILE A 116 -7.38 -4.67 -3.59
CA ILE A 116 -8.26 -3.99 -4.53
C ILE A 116 -9.34 -3.26 -3.72
N VAL A 117 -9.71 -2.07 -4.16
CA VAL A 117 -10.76 -1.27 -3.53
C VAL A 117 -11.80 -0.82 -4.55
N ASP A 118 -13.07 -0.84 -4.16
CA ASP A 118 -14.16 -0.30 -4.98
C ASP A 118 -14.37 1.18 -4.67
N LEU A 119 -13.37 1.98 -5.03
CA LEU A 119 -13.35 3.43 -4.84
C LEU A 119 -12.54 4.06 -5.98
N GLN A 120 -12.98 5.24 -6.46
CA GLN A 120 -12.23 5.96 -7.47
C GLN A 120 -11.00 6.63 -6.81
N MET A 121 -9.82 6.32 -7.33
CA MET A 121 -8.57 6.76 -6.70
C MET A 121 -8.43 8.29 -6.66
N ASP A 122 -8.88 8.98 -7.69
CA ASP A 122 -8.81 10.45 -7.73
C ASP A 122 -9.78 11.11 -6.75
N ASP A 123 -10.95 10.51 -6.47
CA ASP A 123 -11.86 10.98 -5.43
C ASP A 123 -11.25 10.80 -4.02
N TYR A 124 -10.58 9.66 -3.81
CA TYR A 124 -9.83 9.44 -2.58
C TYR A 124 -8.71 10.47 -2.39
N LEU A 125 -7.90 10.69 -3.41
CA LEU A 125 -6.78 11.63 -3.35
C LEU A 125 -7.24 13.07 -3.15
N ALA A 126 -8.41 13.46 -3.69
CA ALA A 126 -8.99 14.80 -3.52
C ALA A 126 -9.24 15.14 -2.04
N ALA A 127 -9.56 14.16 -1.19
CA ALA A 127 -9.70 14.38 0.25
C ALA A 127 -8.38 14.84 0.90
N GLY A 128 -7.25 14.33 0.41
CA GLY A 128 -5.91 14.70 0.87
C GLY A 128 -5.46 16.11 0.47
N ASP A 129 -6.10 16.71 -0.54
CA ASP A 129 -5.78 18.07 -1.00
C ASP A 129 -6.31 19.16 -0.06
N ALA A 130 -7.19 18.81 0.89
CA ALA A 130 -7.76 19.77 1.83
C ALA A 130 -6.65 20.51 2.62
N PRO A 131 -6.85 21.82 2.91
CA PRO A 131 -5.86 22.61 3.62
C PRO A 131 -5.48 22.01 4.98
N GLY A 132 -4.17 21.94 5.23
CA GLY A 132 -3.62 21.44 6.50
C GLY A 132 -3.55 19.92 6.62
N VAL A 133 -4.08 19.15 5.68
CA VAL A 133 -3.95 17.69 5.68
C VAL A 133 -2.51 17.30 5.34
N GLY A 134 -1.85 16.62 6.27
CA GLY A 134 -0.48 16.09 6.11
C GLY A 134 -0.45 14.61 5.75
N GLY A 135 -1.52 13.87 6.06
CA GLY A 135 -1.64 12.44 5.76
C GLY A 135 -3.08 12.00 5.52
N LEU A 136 -3.24 11.02 4.62
CA LEU A 136 -4.53 10.44 4.26
C LEU A 136 -4.40 8.91 4.26
N ILE A 137 -5.26 8.24 5.00
CA ILE A 137 -5.26 6.78 5.13
C ILE A 137 -6.56 6.23 4.56
N MET A 138 -6.46 5.26 3.65
CA MET A 138 -7.63 4.52 3.22
C MET A 138 -8.00 3.48 4.26
N THR A 139 -9.26 3.48 4.70
CA THR A 139 -9.77 2.58 5.72
C THR A 139 -10.98 1.79 5.23
N PHE A 140 -11.32 0.76 5.96
CA PHE A 140 -12.56 -0.01 5.80
C PHE A 140 -13.05 -0.46 7.18
N TRP A 141 -14.31 -0.85 7.28
CA TRP A 141 -14.82 -1.36 8.54
C TRP A 141 -14.31 -2.78 8.82
N ALA A 142 -13.68 -2.99 9.97
CA ALA A 142 -13.29 -4.30 10.48
C ALA A 142 -13.17 -4.29 12.02
N ASP A 143 -13.14 -5.48 12.60
CA ASP A 143 -13.02 -5.73 14.05
C ASP A 143 -12.06 -6.89 14.39
N HIS A 144 -11.22 -7.32 13.43
CA HIS A 144 -10.30 -8.44 13.61
C HIS A 144 -8.85 -7.95 13.79
N PRO A 145 -8.08 -8.42 14.78
CA PRO A 145 -6.74 -7.91 15.13
C PRO A 145 -5.64 -8.19 14.09
N LYS A 146 -5.96 -8.77 12.93
CA LYS A 146 -5.00 -8.94 11.82
C LYS A 146 -4.64 -7.63 11.11
N TRP A 147 -5.42 -6.55 11.33
CA TRP A 147 -5.29 -5.28 10.66
C TRP A 147 -4.62 -4.20 11.52
N SER A 148 -4.17 -3.13 10.89
CA SER A 148 -3.86 -1.86 11.56
C SER A 148 -5.13 -1.03 11.69
N TYR A 149 -5.24 -0.20 12.73
CA TYR A 149 -6.43 0.59 13.03
C TYR A 149 -6.08 2.05 13.28
N CYS A 150 -6.97 2.96 12.85
CA CYS A 150 -6.91 4.37 13.16
C CYS A 150 -7.80 4.68 14.38
N ARG A 151 -7.21 5.22 15.46
CA ARG A 151 -8.00 5.81 16.55
C ARG A 151 -8.42 7.22 16.14
N MET A 152 -9.72 7.48 16.18
CA MET A 152 -10.28 8.74 15.69
C MET A 152 -10.54 9.71 16.85
N ARG A 153 -10.32 11.02 16.60
CA ARG A 153 -10.77 12.12 17.46
C ARG A 153 -12.24 12.48 17.16
N PRO A 154 -12.92 13.24 18.03
CA PRO A 154 -14.28 13.71 17.77
C PRO A 154 -14.43 14.57 16.52
N ASP A 155 -13.36 15.24 16.07
CA ASP A 155 -13.30 16.02 14.84
C ASP A 155 -13.02 15.21 13.57
N HIS A 156 -13.10 13.88 13.66
CA HIS A 156 -12.82 12.93 12.60
C HIS A 156 -11.36 12.94 12.08
N THR A 157 -10.42 13.49 12.83
CA THR A 157 -8.99 13.31 12.56
C THR A 157 -8.44 12.10 13.28
N VAL A 158 -7.33 11.56 12.76
CA VAL A 158 -6.63 10.42 13.40
C VAL A 158 -5.80 10.92 14.58
N SER A 159 -5.97 10.30 15.75
CA SER A 159 -5.16 10.58 16.93
C SER A 159 -3.97 9.63 17.07
N GLU A 160 -4.11 8.41 16.54
CA GLU A 160 -3.11 7.35 16.64
C GLU A 160 -3.38 6.27 15.59
N VAL A 161 -2.33 5.64 15.08
CA VAL A 161 -2.43 4.42 14.26
C VAL A 161 -1.80 3.27 15.01
N VAL A 162 -2.57 2.20 15.22
CA VAL A 162 -2.17 1.04 16.04
C VAL A 162 -2.13 -0.21 15.16
N GLU A 163 -1.02 -0.94 15.18
CA GLU A 163 -0.83 -2.16 14.43
C GLU A 163 -1.33 -3.38 15.22
N LYS A 164 -2.15 -4.22 14.56
CA LYS A 164 -2.63 -5.52 15.10
C LYS A 164 -3.35 -5.45 16.45
N GLN A 165 -3.99 -4.33 16.72
CA GLN A 165 -4.83 -4.15 17.88
C GLN A 165 -6.09 -3.39 17.49
N VAL A 166 -7.26 -3.95 17.78
CA VAL A 166 -8.55 -3.31 17.51
C VAL A 166 -8.77 -2.17 18.49
N VAL A 167 -8.70 -0.94 18.01
CA VAL A 167 -8.92 0.29 18.80
C VAL A 167 -10.09 1.12 18.28
N SER A 168 -10.66 0.70 17.15
CA SER A 168 -11.79 1.33 16.46
C SER A 168 -12.34 0.37 15.40
N ASN A 169 -13.24 0.86 14.52
CA ASN A 169 -13.71 0.15 13.31
C ASN A 169 -13.04 0.68 12.03
N GLU A 170 -12.02 1.54 12.16
CA GLU A 170 -11.29 2.13 11.04
C GLU A 170 -10.00 1.32 10.79
N ALA A 171 -10.15 0.14 10.17
CA ALA A 171 -9.03 -0.70 9.76
C ALA A 171 -8.37 -0.13 8.50
N THR A 172 -7.04 -0.18 8.40
CA THR A 172 -6.33 0.34 7.21
C THR A 172 -6.32 -0.68 6.08
N VAL A 173 -6.55 -0.21 4.85
CA VAL A 173 -6.52 -1.05 3.64
C VAL A 173 -5.08 -1.45 3.26
N GLY A 174 -4.09 -0.61 3.59
CA GLY A 174 -2.73 -0.74 3.06
C GLY A 174 -2.47 0.23 1.91
N ILE A 175 -3.26 1.29 1.80
CA ILE A 175 -3.05 2.45 0.93
C ILE A 175 -2.89 3.67 1.82
N TYR A 176 -1.71 4.28 1.75
CA TYR A 176 -1.24 5.32 2.65
C TYR A 176 -0.71 6.50 1.86
N ASN A 177 -1.24 7.70 2.11
CA ASN A 177 -0.81 8.91 1.41
C ASN A 177 -0.21 9.93 2.37
N PHE A 178 0.94 10.45 1.98
CA PHE A 178 1.67 11.52 2.65
C PHE A 178 1.66 12.75 1.74
N ARG A 179 1.44 13.93 2.33
CA ARG A 179 1.43 15.17 1.55
C ARG A 179 2.74 15.39 0.81
N HIS A 180 3.87 15.01 1.43
CA HIS A 180 5.19 15.03 0.82
C HIS A 180 5.93 13.75 1.14
N GLY A 181 6.63 13.18 0.18
CA GLY A 181 7.41 11.96 0.39
C GLY A 181 8.49 12.12 1.48
N ARG A 182 9.07 13.32 1.61
CA ARG A 182 10.01 13.64 2.69
C ARG A 182 9.42 13.49 4.10
N ASP A 183 8.10 13.70 4.25
CA ASP A 183 7.43 13.55 5.55
C ASP A 183 7.37 12.08 5.96
N TYR A 184 7.07 11.20 5.01
CA TYR A 184 7.17 9.76 5.24
C TYR A 184 8.60 9.34 5.59
N VAL A 185 9.60 9.78 4.82
CA VAL A 185 11.01 9.42 5.05
C VAL A 185 11.43 9.80 6.47
N ARG A 186 11.17 11.05 6.88
CA ARG A 186 11.45 11.54 8.24
C ARG A 186 10.73 10.72 9.30
N ALA A 187 9.41 10.49 9.14
CA ALA A 187 8.61 9.75 10.10
C ALA A 187 9.07 8.28 10.25
N ALA A 188 9.38 7.62 9.15
CA ALA A 188 9.86 6.25 9.16
C ALA A 188 11.25 6.14 9.82
N GLU A 189 12.18 7.06 9.52
CA GLU A 189 13.50 7.11 10.16
C GLU A 189 13.38 7.39 11.68
N MET A 190 12.48 8.27 12.10
CA MET A 190 12.22 8.53 13.53
C MET A 190 11.64 7.29 14.23
N MET A 191 10.66 6.62 13.62
CA MET A 191 10.07 5.38 14.14
C MET A 191 11.14 4.29 14.31
N ILE A 192 12.04 4.14 13.35
CA ILE A 192 13.15 3.17 13.39
C ILE A 192 14.16 3.56 14.48
N ALA A 193 14.57 4.84 14.56
CA ALA A 193 15.49 5.32 15.57
C ALA A 193 14.95 5.13 16.99
N LYS A 194 13.65 5.30 17.20
CA LYS A 194 12.95 5.01 18.47
C LYS A 194 12.70 3.51 18.69
N ASN A 195 13.04 2.64 17.74
CA ASN A 195 12.79 1.19 17.74
C ASN A 195 11.34 0.80 18.01
N LEU A 196 10.38 1.54 17.44
CA LEU A 196 8.95 1.30 17.61
C LEU A 196 8.47 0.18 16.67
N ARG A 197 8.61 -1.06 17.11
CA ARG A 197 8.27 -2.28 16.36
C ARG A 197 6.98 -2.91 16.88
N VAL A 198 6.26 -3.59 15.99
CA VAL A 198 5.19 -4.50 16.36
C VAL A 198 5.54 -5.89 15.82
N ASN A 199 5.54 -6.91 16.70
CA ASN A 199 5.95 -8.29 16.35
C ASN A 199 7.31 -8.36 15.65
N GLY A 200 8.26 -7.49 16.04
CA GLY A 200 9.62 -7.46 15.47
C GLY A 200 9.75 -6.71 14.14
N GLU A 201 8.67 -6.17 13.58
CA GLU A 201 8.66 -5.51 12.27
C GLU A 201 8.31 -4.02 12.37
N PHE A 202 8.80 -3.24 11.40
CA PHE A 202 8.44 -1.84 11.18
C PHE A 202 7.36 -1.75 10.08
N TYR A 203 6.13 -1.51 10.47
CA TYR A 203 4.99 -1.34 9.55
C TYR A 203 4.89 0.08 9.03
N VAL A 204 4.27 0.26 7.85
CA VAL A 204 4.04 1.59 7.27
C VAL A 204 3.02 2.39 8.08
N ALA A 205 1.90 1.78 8.46
CA ALA A 205 0.80 2.47 9.13
C ALA A 205 1.22 3.25 10.39
N PRO A 206 2.01 2.70 11.34
CA PRO A 206 2.43 3.43 12.53
C PRO A 206 3.37 4.62 12.28
N THR A 207 3.92 4.79 11.07
CA THR A 207 4.75 5.98 10.76
C THR A 207 3.96 7.27 10.90
N TYR A 208 2.63 7.25 10.71
CA TYR A 208 1.78 8.41 10.90
C TYR A 208 1.81 8.96 12.33
N ASN A 209 2.11 8.13 13.33
CA ASN A 209 2.19 8.58 14.72
C ASN A 209 3.26 9.66 14.91
N GLN A 210 4.38 9.55 14.18
CA GLN A 210 5.43 10.57 14.22
C GLN A 210 4.95 11.92 13.64
N LEU A 211 4.15 11.88 12.56
CA LEU A 211 3.54 13.08 11.98
C LEU A 211 2.48 13.69 12.90
N ILE A 212 1.68 12.84 13.55
CA ILE A 212 0.64 13.26 14.50
C ILE A 212 1.28 13.92 15.74
N GLU A 213 2.40 13.37 16.25
CA GLU A 213 3.20 13.95 17.34
C GLU A 213 3.74 15.34 16.96
N GLU A 214 4.08 15.56 15.68
CA GLU A 214 4.50 16.86 15.13
C GLU A 214 3.35 17.82 14.85
N GLY A 215 2.09 17.43 15.12
CA GLY A 215 0.90 18.24 14.90
C GLY A 215 0.28 18.16 13.50
N ALA A 216 0.72 17.22 12.67
CA ALA A 216 0.11 17.03 11.36
C ALA A 216 -1.33 16.51 11.46
N LYS A 217 -2.22 17.08 10.64
CA LYS A 217 -3.59 16.60 10.49
C LYS A 217 -3.59 15.37 9.59
N VAL A 218 -3.98 14.22 10.14
CA VAL A 218 -4.18 12.96 9.41
C VAL A 218 -5.67 12.64 9.37
N ILE A 219 -6.19 12.28 8.21
CA ILE A 219 -7.59 11.94 7.99
C ILE A 219 -7.74 10.57 7.36
N THR A 220 -8.95 10.01 7.39
CA THR A 220 -9.30 8.75 6.74
C THR A 220 -10.36 8.94 5.67
N VAL A 221 -10.34 8.06 4.65
CA VAL A 221 -11.45 7.84 3.72
C VAL A 221 -11.79 6.36 3.73
N LYS A 222 -13.05 6.06 4.02
CA LYS A 222 -13.53 4.68 4.18
C LYS A 222 -14.05 4.08 2.87
N THR A 223 -13.64 2.83 2.59
CA THR A 223 -14.10 2.04 1.46
C THR A 223 -14.76 0.74 1.91
N GLY A 224 -16.03 0.76 2.27
CA GLY A 224 -16.83 -0.42 2.58
C GLY A 224 -16.31 -1.28 3.75
N VAL A 225 -16.37 -2.59 3.55
CA VAL A 225 -15.98 -3.65 4.51
C VAL A 225 -15.12 -4.70 3.79
N GLU A 226 -14.50 -5.62 4.55
CA GLU A 226 -13.80 -6.78 3.98
C GLU A 226 -14.71 -7.59 3.05
N ARG A 227 -14.24 -7.89 1.84
CA ARG A 227 -14.97 -8.61 0.78
C ARG A 227 -16.15 -7.84 0.17
N ASN A 228 -16.39 -6.59 0.57
CA ASN A 228 -17.36 -5.70 -0.04
C ASN A 228 -16.88 -4.25 0.04
N GLY A 229 -16.19 -3.80 -1.00
CA GLY A 229 -15.51 -2.50 -1.09
C GLY A 229 -14.00 -2.59 -0.89
N MET A 230 -13.51 -3.51 -0.05
CA MET A 230 -12.10 -3.88 0.08
C MET A 230 -11.93 -5.39 -0.16
N TYR A 231 -11.04 -5.76 -1.08
CA TYR A 231 -10.77 -7.14 -1.48
C TYR A 231 -9.27 -7.44 -1.33
N GLY A 232 -8.95 -8.39 -0.44
CA GLY A 232 -7.61 -8.95 -0.36
C GLY A 232 -7.37 -9.93 -1.50
N LEU A 233 -6.11 -9.97 -1.99
CA LEU A 233 -5.61 -10.97 -2.94
C LEU A 233 -4.38 -11.68 -2.38
N GLY A 234 -4.20 -11.62 -1.06
CA GLY A 234 -2.96 -12.06 -0.39
C GLY A 234 -2.88 -13.56 -0.12
N ILE A 235 -3.97 -14.29 -0.24
CA ILE A 235 -4.08 -15.74 -0.06
C ILE A 235 -4.99 -16.35 -1.13
N PRO A 236 -4.86 -17.65 -1.46
CA PRO A 236 -5.67 -18.31 -2.48
C PRO A 236 -7.18 -18.15 -2.27
N GLU A 237 -7.68 -18.34 -1.06
CA GLU A 237 -9.10 -18.26 -0.72
C GLU A 237 -9.69 -16.88 -1.00
N ASP A 238 -8.95 -15.81 -0.72
CA ASP A 238 -9.38 -14.45 -1.00
C ASP A 238 -9.35 -14.15 -2.49
N LEU A 239 -8.36 -14.69 -3.21
CA LEU A 239 -8.26 -14.60 -4.67
C LEU A 239 -9.44 -15.28 -5.35
N ASP A 240 -9.79 -16.50 -4.93
CA ASP A 240 -10.94 -17.26 -5.44
C ASP A 240 -12.24 -16.50 -5.16
N PHE A 241 -12.39 -15.98 -3.94
CA PHE A 241 -13.54 -15.17 -3.58
C PHE A 241 -13.65 -13.92 -4.48
N PHE A 242 -12.55 -13.18 -4.67
CA PHE A 242 -12.56 -11.97 -5.50
C PHE A 242 -13.11 -12.23 -6.90
N GLN A 243 -12.75 -13.35 -7.53
CA GLN A 243 -13.21 -13.73 -8.86
C GLN A 243 -14.74 -14.02 -8.93
N THR A 244 -15.40 -14.25 -7.78
CA THR A 244 -16.85 -14.41 -7.71
C THR A 244 -17.62 -13.10 -7.61
N THR A 245 -16.93 -11.99 -7.31
CA THR A 245 -17.56 -10.71 -7.00
C THR A 245 -18.13 -10.00 -8.23
N GLU A 246 -19.10 -9.13 -7.99
CA GLU A 246 -19.63 -8.26 -9.04
C GLU A 246 -18.59 -7.23 -9.50
N TYR A 247 -17.75 -6.74 -8.59
CA TYR A 247 -16.63 -5.86 -8.91
C TYR A 247 -15.72 -6.48 -9.97
N TYR A 248 -15.30 -7.74 -9.75
CA TYR A 248 -14.49 -8.47 -10.71
C TYR A 248 -15.21 -8.62 -12.07
N ARG A 249 -16.50 -9.06 -12.09
CA ARG A 249 -17.25 -9.27 -13.33
C ARG A 249 -17.39 -8.00 -14.18
N ARG A 250 -17.52 -6.84 -13.53
CA ARG A 250 -17.60 -5.54 -14.23
C ARG A 250 -16.28 -5.14 -14.89
N ARG A 251 -15.12 -5.55 -14.33
CA ARG A 251 -13.80 -5.10 -14.76
C ARG A 251 -12.97 -6.17 -15.48
N ALA A 252 -13.40 -7.43 -15.47
CA ALA A 252 -12.73 -8.53 -16.16
C ALA A 252 -13.04 -8.61 -17.67
N LYS A 253 -13.98 -7.78 -18.15
CA LYS A 253 -14.41 -7.71 -19.57
C LYS A 253 -13.41 -6.86 -20.39
#